data_7a5a5db90a4fb7b91e7ad3f3b5771023
#
_entry.id   7a5a5db90a4fb7b91e7ad3f3b5771023
#
_cell.length_a   1.000
_cell.length_b   1.000
_cell.length_c   1.000
_cell.angle_alpha   90.00
_cell.angle_beta   90.00
_cell.angle_gamma   90.00
#
_symmetry.space_group_name_H-M   'P 1'
#
loop_
_entity.id
_entity.type
_entity.pdbx_description
1 polymer ?
#
loop_
_entity_poly.entity_id
_entity_poly.type
_entity_poly.pdbx_seq_one_letter_code
_entity_poly.pdbx_strand_id
1 'polypeptide(L)'
;MFNSERFDFKILSVLHLNFPASERNSPSRPYNVLVFRTRGDAEVFTDDYKYRLKKNDVTFVPSNLPYQIKTISDEEVIVIHFQADVKAVNKIKVLHARYPEVFDDLFQKLLVCWNNKPLGFEYRIDSLFLTILENLEKQSIEENADSIFINIQLAIDQMHASFSDPDFSIRALAERLGYCNSYFRRIFKSVTQKSPRDYLVELRIEHAVNLLQSGYYNVEQVSERCGFNSAKYFSTAFKAVTGRSPSKMLP
;
A
#
# COMPACT_ATOMS: atom_id res chain seq x y z
N MET A 1 -4.31 8.69 -6.81
CA MET A 1 -4.26 10.01 -6.14
C MET A 1 -5.12 11.01 -6.90
N PHE A 2 -5.04 11.02 -8.19
CA PHE A 2 -5.84 11.83 -9.09
C PHE A 2 -6.85 10.91 -9.78
N ASN A 3 -8.14 11.28 -9.77
CA ASN A 3 -9.20 10.42 -10.32
C ASN A 3 -9.14 10.44 -11.86
N SER A 4 -9.56 9.38 -12.55
CA SER A 4 -9.49 9.19 -14.01
C SER A 4 -10.37 10.16 -14.84
N GLU A 5 -11.08 11.11 -14.20
CA GLU A 5 -11.72 12.22 -14.89
C GLU A 5 -10.66 13.27 -15.28
N ARG A 6 -10.84 13.92 -16.42
CA ARG A 6 -9.93 14.94 -16.96
C ARG A 6 -9.55 15.93 -15.87
N PHE A 7 -8.26 15.94 -15.51
CA PHE A 7 -7.73 16.73 -14.40
C PHE A 7 -7.37 18.12 -14.94
N ASP A 8 -8.19 19.10 -14.59
CA ASP A 8 -7.90 20.50 -14.91
C ASP A 8 -6.94 21.09 -13.86
N PHE A 9 -5.83 21.64 -14.32
CA PHE A 9 -4.83 22.26 -13.46
C PHE A 9 -4.20 23.47 -14.11
N LYS A 10 -3.59 24.34 -13.29
CA LYS A 10 -2.80 25.48 -13.74
C LYS A 10 -1.54 25.58 -12.89
N ILE A 11 -0.37 25.51 -13.51
CA ILE A 11 0.90 25.73 -12.81
C ILE A 11 1.06 27.23 -12.55
N LEU A 12 1.33 27.61 -11.31
CA LEU A 12 1.47 29.01 -10.87
C LEU A 12 2.92 29.42 -10.78
N SER A 13 3.81 28.54 -10.30
CA SER A 13 5.25 28.79 -10.22
C SER A 13 6.02 27.49 -10.06
N VAL A 14 7.28 27.52 -10.50
CA VAL A 14 8.27 26.48 -10.23
C VAL A 14 9.51 27.14 -9.63
N LEU A 15 9.93 26.71 -8.46
CA LEU A 15 10.98 27.33 -7.69
C LEU A 15 12.02 26.30 -7.27
N HIS A 16 13.28 26.71 -7.27
CA HIS A 16 14.37 25.99 -6.63
C HIS A 16 14.72 26.71 -5.32
N LEU A 17 14.56 26.06 -4.19
CA LEU A 17 14.70 26.69 -2.88
C LEU A 17 15.72 25.94 -2.03
N ASN A 18 16.52 26.73 -1.30
CA ASN A 18 17.49 26.26 -0.35
C ASN A 18 17.14 26.80 1.03
N PHE A 19 17.15 25.95 2.04
CA PHE A 19 16.89 26.34 3.41
C PHE A 19 17.97 25.76 4.35
N PRO A 20 18.56 26.59 5.21
CA PRO A 20 19.40 26.07 6.30
C PRO A 20 18.54 25.36 7.34
N ALA A 21 19.18 24.59 8.20
CA ALA A 21 18.50 23.98 9.36
C ALA A 21 17.79 25.07 10.18
N SER A 22 16.46 24.99 10.26
CA SER A 22 15.61 26.01 10.89
C SER A 22 14.18 25.48 11.11
N GLU A 23 13.41 26.17 11.93
CA GLU A 23 11.97 25.97 12.06
C GLU A 23 11.22 27.14 11.42
N ARG A 24 10.16 26.83 10.68
CA ARG A 24 9.33 27.86 10.05
C ARG A 24 7.87 27.41 9.96
N ASN A 25 6.99 28.37 10.11
CA ASN A 25 5.57 28.18 9.89
C ASN A 25 5.23 28.42 8.41
N SER A 26 4.44 27.53 7.87
CA SER A 26 3.87 27.67 6.54
C SER A 26 2.37 27.95 6.67
N PRO A 27 1.93 29.18 6.40
CA PRO A 27 0.51 29.52 6.50
C PRO A 27 -0.30 28.78 5.45
N SER A 28 -1.60 28.75 5.66
CA SER A 28 -2.57 28.28 4.65
C SER A 28 -2.38 29.01 3.32
N ARG A 29 -2.42 28.28 2.20
CA ARG A 29 -2.25 28.82 0.85
C ARG A 29 -3.40 28.36 -0.06
N PRO A 30 -3.92 29.19 -0.98
CA PRO A 30 -5.05 28.85 -1.83
C PRO A 30 -4.65 27.99 -3.06
N TYR A 31 -3.54 27.26 -2.98
CA TYR A 31 -3.02 26.41 -4.04
C TYR A 31 -2.33 25.17 -3.47
N ASN A 32 -2.23 24.16 -4.30
CA ASN A 32 -1.53 22.93 -3.98
C ASN A 32 -0.02 23.06 -4.21
N VAL A 33 0.76 22.29 -3.49
CA VAL A 33 2.22 22.27 -3.61
C VAL A 33 2.70 20.85 -3.85
N LEU A 34 3.53 20.66 -4.86
CA LEU A 34 4.29 19.44 -5.08
C LEU A 34 5.77 19.74 -4.92
N VAL A 35 6.46 18.99 -4.08
CA VAL A 35 7.85 19.22 -3.70
C VAL A 35 8.67 17.97 -3.99
N PHE A 36 9.78 18.11 -4.68
CA PHE A 36 10.82 17.09 -4.75
C PHE A 36 12.04 17.53 -3.95
N ARG A 37 12.48 16.68 -3.03
CA ARG A 37 13.63 16.97 -2.15
C ARG A 37 14.90 16.38 -2.73
N THR A 38 15.79 17.25 -3.23
CA THR A 38 17.07 16.85 -3.82
C THR A 38 18.16 16.66 -2.75
N ARG A 39 18.06 17.36 -1.61
CA ARG A 39 18.99 17.26 -0.48
C ARG A 39 18.32 17.55 0.86
N GLY A 40 18.89 16.98 1.94
CA GLY A 40 18.52 17.27 3.32
C GLY A 40 17.30 16.49 3.81
N ASP A 41 17.06 16.62 5.11
CA ASP A 41 15.97 16.00 5.87
C ASP A 41 15.16 17.07 6.57
N ALA A 42 13.85 16.85 6.70
CA ALA A 42 12.96 17.71 7.48
C ALA A 42 11.87 16.91 8.20
N GLU A 43 11.23 17.53 9.16
CA GLU A 43 9.99 17.06 9.77
C GLU A 43 8.89 18.08 9.50
N VAL A 44 7.71 17.62 9.14
CA VAL A 44 6.53 18.45 8.95
C VAL A 44 5.48 18.06 9.96
N PHE A 45 4.87 19.06 10.59
CA PHE A 45 3.85 18.90 11.60
C PHE A 45 2.57 19.59 11.16
N THR A 46 1.47 18.86 11.25
CA THR A 46 0.10 19.38 11.20
C THR A 46 -0.54 19.11 12.56
N ASP A 47 -1.75 19.62 12.81
CA ASP A 47 -2.46 19.38 14.06
C ASP A 47 -2.61 17.89 14.40
N ASP A 48 -2.78 17.04 13.36
CA ASP A 48 -3.08 15.61 13.53
C ASP A 48 -1.90 14.67 13.22
N TYR A 49 -0.89 15.14 12.48
CA TYR A 49 0.14 14.26 11.92
C TYR A 49 1.54 14.86 11.98
N LYS A 50 2.51 13.98 12.16
CA LYS A 50 3.94 14.26 11.98
C LYS A 50 4.47 13.43 10.82
N TYR A 51 5.16 14.09 9.89
CA TYR A 51 5.81 13.45 8.73
C TYR A 51 7.32 13.67 8.81
N ARG A 52 8.09 12.62 8.54
CA ARG A 52 9.53 12.73 8.33
C ARG A 52 9.80 12.71 6.82
N LEU A 53 10.50 13.74 6.37
CA LEU A 53 10.86 13.93 4.96
C LEU A 53 12.37 13.71 4.79
N LYS A 54 12.74 13.00 3.72
CA LYS A 54 14.12 12.67 3.41
C LYS A 54 14.47 13.07 1.98
N LYS A 55 15.77 13.05 1.65
CA LYS A 55 16.20 13.12 0.27
C LYS A 55 15.43 12.11 -0.60
N ASN A 56 15.07 12.51 -1.81
CA ASN A 56 14.29 11.76 -2.80
C ASN A 56 12.80 11.59 -2.47
N ASP A 57 12.28 12.28 -1.47
CA ASP A 57 10.84 12.29 -1.22
C ASP A 57 10.14 13.28 -2.17
N VAL A 58 9.02 12.82 -2.73
CA VAL A 58 8.03 13.68 -3.36
C VAL A 58 6.91 13.93 -2.35
N THR A 59 6.69 15.21 -2.02
CA THR A 59 5.69 15.61 -1.03
C THR A 59 4.59 16.41 -1.70
N PHE A 60 3.34 15.97 -1.54
CA PHE A 60 2.16 16.75 -1.91
C PHE A 60 1.55 17.41 -0.68
N VAL A 61 1.37 18.72 -0.74
CA VAL A 61 0.66 19.51 0.28
C VAL A 61 -0.59 20.09 -0.36
N PRO A 62 -1.80 19.75 0.14
CA PRO A 62 -3.04 20.29 -0.40
C PRO A 62 -3.20 21.76 -0.07
N SER A 63 -4.02 22.45 -0.88
CA SER A 63 -4.42 23.83 -0.62
C SER A 63 -5.10 23.97 0.75
N ASN A 64 -5.01 25.15 1.33
CA ASN A 64 -5.65 25.53 2.59
C ASN A 64 -5.22 24.74 3.85
N LEU A 65 -4.12 23.97 3.78
CA LEU A 65 -3.55 23.27 4.92
C LEU A 65 -2.37 24.07 5.51
N PRO A 66 -2.47 24.60 6.73
CA PRO A 66 -1.33 25.16 7.45
C PRO A 66 -0.46 24.04 8.02
N TYR A 67 0.85 24.25 8.10
CA TYR A 67 1.79 23.30 8.70
C TYR A 67 3.03 24.01 9.23
N GLN A 68 3.73 23.33 10.13
CA GLN A 68 5.08 23.71 10.57
C GLN A 68 6.10 22.78 9.92
N ILE A 69 7.27 23.30 9.58
CA ILE A 69 8.37 22.52 9.05
C ILE A 69 9.63 22.81 9.87
N LYS A 70 10.28 21.74 10.30
CA LYS A 70 11.58 21.74 10.96
C LYS A 70 12.59 21.12 10.03
N THR A 71 13.42 21.93 9.40
CA THR A 71 14.55 21.48 8.59
C THR A 71 15.65 21.00 9.52
N ILE A 72 16.02 19.71 9.39
CA ILE A 72 17.00 19.04 10.28
C ILE A 72 18.42 19.27 9.77
N SER A 73 18.60 19.22 8.46
CA SER A 73 19.86 19.51 7.77
C SER A 73 19.60 20.44 6.60
N ASP A 74 20.62 21.16 6.13
CA ASP A 74 20.46 22.02 4.95
C ASP A 74 19.75 21.30 3.83
N GLU A 75 18.60 21.82 3.45
CA GLU A 75 17.73 21.21 2.44
C GLU A 75 17.71 21.98 1.13
N GLU A 76 17.55 21.23 0.06
CA GLU A 76 17.39 21.72 -1.28
C GLU A 76 16.16 21.05 -1.93
N VAL A 77 15.25 21.86 -2.45
CA VAL A 77 13.97 21.38 -2.96
C VAL A 77 13.58 22.10 -4.25
N ILE A 78 12.92 21.36 -5.16
CA ILE A 78 12.22 21.92 -6.29
C ILE A 78 10.72 21.90 -5.96
N VAL A 79 10.08 23.05 -6.05
CA VAL A 79 8.71 23.28 -5.62
C VAL A 79 7.86 23.69 -6.81
N ILE A 80 6.73 23.01 -7.00
CA ILE A 80 5.71 23.34 -7.99
C ILE A 80 4.47 23.82 -7.24
N HIS A 81 4.07 25.06 -7.45
CA HIS A 81 2.78 25.58 -7.00
C HIS A 81 1.76 25.44 -8.13
N PHE A 82 0.59 24.88 -7.84
CA PHE A 82 -0.44 24.71 -8.85
C PHE A 82 -1.85 24.79 -8.29
N GLN A 83 -2.79 25.24 -9.08
CA GLN A 83 -4.22 25.16 -8.82
C GLN A 83 -4.79 23.92 -9.48
N ALA A 84 -5.59 23.19 -8.75
CA ALA A 84 -6.39 22.07 -9.23
C ALA A 84 -7.45 21.73 -8.19
N ASP A 85 -8.61 21.26 -8.63
CA ASP A 85 -9.62 20.69 -7.74
C ASP A 85 -9.23 19.24 -7.42
N VAL A 86 -8.46 19.08 -6.35
CA VAL A 86 -8.04 17.75 -5.85
C VAL A 86 -9.07 17.29 -4.84
N LYS A 87 -10.10 16.57 -5.31
CA LYS A 87 -11.17 16.07 -4.44
C LYS A 87 -10.62 15.19 -3.32
N ALA A 88 -11.03 15.47 -2.07
CA ALA A 88 -10.85 14.63 -0.88
C ALA A 88 -9.41 14.41 -0.37
N VAL A 89 -8.43 15.25 -0.70
CA VAL A 89 -7.10 15.20 -0.07
C VAL A 89 -6.98 16.34 0.93
N ASN A 90 -7.14 16.04 2.21
CA ASN A 90 -7.05 16.99 3.32
C ASN A 90 -5.79 16.79 4.20
N LYS A 91 -4.83 16.00 3.75
CA LYS A 91 -3.58 15.72 4.46
C LYS A 91 -2.38 15.70 3.52
N ILE A 92 -1.21 15.96 4.08
CA ILE A 92 0.06 15.81 3.35
C ILE A 92 0.22 14.35 2.93
N LYS A 93 0.73 14.15 1.72
CA LYS A 93 1.16 12.84 1.23
C LYS A 93 2.65 12.89 0.93
N VAL A 94 3.35 11.88 1.42
CA VAL A 94 4.79 11.71 1.19
C VAL A 94 4.98 10.39 0.47
N LEU A 95 5.74 10.41 -0.62
CA LEU A 95 6.12 9.24 -1.39
C LEU A 95 7.64 9.25 -1.50
N HIS A 96 8.29 8.20 -1.06
CA HIS A 96 9.72 8.00 -1.28
C HIS A 96 9.95 7.48 -2.69
N ALA A 97 10.64 8.25 -3.53
CA ALA A 97 10.82 7.89 -4.93
C ALA A 97 11.64 6.58 -5.06
N ARG A 98 11.03 5.55 -5.66
CA ARG A 98 11.69 4.27 -5.95
C ARG A 98 12.77 4.42 -7.03
N TYR A 99 12.52 5.33 -7.99
CA TYR A 99 13.42 5.70 -9.08
C TYR A 99 13.69 7.20 -9.02
N PRO A 100 14.52 7.66 -8.05
CA PRO A 100 14.70 9.09 -7.78
C PRO A 100 15.29 9.87 -8.94
N GLU A 101 16.10 9.22 -9.80
CA GLU A 101 16.67 9.81 -11.00
C GLU A 101 15.61 10.23 -12.03
N VAL A 102 14.49 9.53 -12.10
CA VAL A 102 13.36 9.89 -12.98
C VAL A 102 12.69 11.17 -12.49
N PHE A 103 12.43 11.25 -11.19
CA PHE A 103 11.83 12.46 -10.60
C PHE A 103 12.78 13.65 -10.66
N ASP A 104 14.07 13.45 -10.36
CA ASP A 104 15.06 14.52 -10.46
C ASP A 104 15.12 15.10 -11.88
N ASP A 105 15.23 14.26 -12.91
CA ASP A 105 15.26 14.67 -14.31
C ASP A 105 13.97 15.46 -14.71
N LEU A 106 12.81 14.97 -14.31
CA LEU A 106 11.53 15.61 -14.63
C LEU A 106 11.39 16.97 -13.93
N PHE A 107 11.70 17.06 -12.63
CA PHE A 107 11.61 18.31 -11.88
C PHE A 107 12.64 19.33 -12.37
N GLN A 108 13.87 18.90 -12.70
CA GLN A 108 14.89 19.78 -13.28
C GLN A 108 14.47 20.30 -14.67
N LYS A 109 13.97 19.43 -15.55
CA LYS A 109 13.46 19.83 -16.87
C LYS A 109 12.32 20.85 -16.76
N LEU A 110 11.41 20.63 -15.80
CA LEU A 110 10.30 21.52 -15.56
C LEU A 110 10.78 22.88 -15.04
N LEU A 111 11.74 22.91 -14.10
CA LEU A 111 12.37 24.13 -13.59
C LEU A 111 13.09 24.90 -14.70
N VAL A 112 13.88 24.23 -15.51
CA VAL A 112 14.59 24.86 -16.65
C VAL A 112 13.60 25.42 -17.67
N CYS A 113 12.55 24.68 -17.99
CA CYS A 113 11.50 25.12 -18.91
C CYS A 113 10.76 26.35 -18.35
N TRP A 114 10.45 26.35 -17.05
CA TRP A 114 9.80 27.48 -16.37
C TRP A 114 10.63 28.74 -16.41
N ASN A 115 11.92 28.64 -16.16
CA ASN A 115 12.84 29.79 -16.11
C ASN A 115 13.09 30.39 -17.51
N ASN A 116 13.23 29.54 -18.54
CA ASN A 116 13.64 29.96 -19.88
C ASN A 116 12.46 30.32 -20.80
N LYS A 117 11.24 29.85 -20.50
CA LYS A 117 10.01 30.08 -21.27
C LYS A 117 10.19 29.95 -22.80
N PRO A 118 10.66 28.77 -23.29
CA PRO A 118 10.87 28.56 -24.72
C PRO A 118 9.55 28.59 -25.49
N LEU A 119 9.63 28.66 -26.81
CA LEU A 119 8.42 28.56 -27.66
C LEU A 119 7.66 27.25 -27.33
N GLY A 120 6.34 27.38 -27.12
CA GLY A 120 5.50 26.25 -26.65
C GLY A 120 5.65 25.91 -25.16
N PHE A 121 6.20 26.83 -24.38
CA PHE A 121 6.44 26.72 -22.95
C PHE A 121 5.23 26.13 -22.18
N GLU A 122 4.02 26.67 -22.40
CA GLU A 122 2.83 26.23 -21.65
C GLU A 122 2.53 24.74 -21.86
N TYR A 123 2.53 24.30 -23.12
CA TYR A 123 2.34 22.87 -23.44
C TYR A 123 3.43 21.98 -22.86
N ARG A 124 4.67 22.46 -22.81
CA ARG A 124 5.80 21.69 -22.33
C ARG A 124 5.78 21.53 -20.82
N ILE A 125 5.46 22.58 -20.05
CA ILE A 125 5.34 22.47 -18.59
C ILE A 125 4.18 21.56 -18.19
N ASP A 126 3.03 21.66 -18.89
CA ASP A 126 1.88 20.81 -18.64
C ASP A 126 2.20 19.33 -18.93
N SER A 127 2.87 19.05 -20.04
CA SER A 127 3.31 17.70 -20.37
C SER A 127 4.28 17.12 -19.33
N LEU A 128 5.28 17.90 -18.88
CA LEU A 128 6.23 17.48 -17.86
C LEU A 128 5.53 17.22 -16.51
N PHE A 129 4.61 18.11 -16.13
CA PHE A 129 3.85 17.95 -14.89
C PHE A 129 2.97 16.71 -14.92
N LEU A 130 2.24 16.47 -16.02
CA LEU A 130 1.45 15.24 -16.20
C LEU A 130 2.31 13.99 -16.16
N THR A 131 3.53 14.03 -16.72
CA THR A 131 4.47 12.92 -16.64
C THR A 131 4.93 12.65 -15.19
N ILE A 132 5.13 13.71 -14.39
CA ILE A 132 5.41 13.56 -12.95
C ILE A 132 4.24 12.85 -12.26
N LEU A 133 3.00 13.32 -12.49
CA LEU A 133 1.80 12.72 -11.89
C LEU A 133 1.61 11.26 -12.31
N GLU A 134 1.85 10.92 -13.58
CA GLU A 134 1.81 9.55 -14.09
C GLU A 134 2.79 8.63 -13.34
N ASN A 135 4.04 9.08 -13.12
CA ASN A 135 5.03 8.29 -12.39
C ASN A 135 4.67 8.12 -10.91
N LEU A 136 4.11 9.15 -10.27
CA LEU A 136 3.59 9.06 -8.89
C LEU A 136 2.45 8.04 -8.78
N GLU A 137 1.54 8.01 -9.77
CA GLU A 137 0.42 7.07 -9.81
C GLU A 137 0.90 5.63 -10.01
N LYS A 138 1.81 5.39 -10.96
CA LYS A 138 2.42 4.09 -11.22
C LYS A 138 3.08 3.53 -9.96
N GLN A 139 3.94 4.31 -9.31
CA GLN A 139 4.60 3.88 -8.07
C GLN A 139 3.59 3.59 -6.96
N SER A 140 2.55 4.41 -6.80
CA SER A 140 1.51 4.17 -5.79
C SER A 140 0.74 2.85 -6.04
N ILE A 141 0.50 2.48 -7.29
CA ILE A 141 -0.12 1.21 -7.66
C ILE A 141 0.81 0.03 -7.34
N GLU A 142 2.09 0.14 -7.68
CA GLU A 142 3.10 -0.89 -7.37
C GLU A 142 3.25 -1.11 -5.87
N GLU A 143 3.38 -0.05 -5.07
CA GLU A 143 3.46 -0.14 -3.61
C GLU A 143 2.20 -0.78 -2.99
N ASN A 144 1.02 -0.48 -3.50
CA ASN A 144 -0.21 -1.12 -3.06
C ASN A 144 -0.25 -2.61 -3.42
N ALA A 145 0.23 -3.00 -4.60
CA ALA A 145 0.30 -4.40 -5.01
C ALA A 145 1.30 -5.19 -4.15
N ASP A 146 2.48 -4.64 -3.88
CA ASP A 146 3.49 -5.22 -2.99
C ASP A 146 2.93 -5.38 -1.57
N SER A 147 2.24 -4.36 -1.04
CA SER A 147 1.60 -4.40 0.28
C SER A 147 0.50 -5.48 0.37
N ILE A 148 -0.32 -5.62 -0.69
CA ILE A 148 -1.34 -6.68 -0.76
C ILE A 148 -0.69 -8.05 -0.72
N PHE A 149 0.36 -8.27 -1.52
CA PHE A 149 1.07 -9.55 -1.57
C PHE A 149 1.68 -9.91 -0.20
N ILE A 150 2.36 -8.97 0.45
CA ILE A 150 2.94 -9.13 1.80
C ILE A 150 1.84 -9.49 2.81
N ASN A 151 0.72 -8.77 2.81
CA ASN A 151 -0.37 -9.02 3.75
C ASN A 151 -1.05 -10.39 3.51
N ILE A 152 -1.15 -10.85 2.27
CA ILE A 152 -1.67 -12.20 1.98
C ILE A 152 -0.69 -13.27 2.43
N GLN A 153 0.63 -13.05 2.28
CA GLN A 153 1.63 -13.98 2.81
C GLN A 153 1.56 -14.08 4.33
N LEU A 154 1.44 -12.96 5.04
CA LEU A 154 1.21 -12.95 6.50
C LEU A 154 -0.07 -13.68 6.90
N ALA A 155 -1.13 -13.57 6.11
CA ALA A 155 -2.36 -14.32 6.34
C ALA A 155 -2.15 -15.83 6.20
N ILE A 156 -1.43 -16.27 5.19
CA ILE A 156 -1.07 -17.67 4.95
C ILE A 156 -0.23 -18.21 6.13
N ASP A 157 0.79 -17.47 6.55
CA ASP A 157 1.66 -17.87 7.66
C ASP A 157 0.85 -18.04 8.97
N GLN A 158 -0.11 -17.14 9.22
CA GLN A 158 -1.01 -17.25 10.36
C GLN A 158 -1.98 -18.45 10.25
N MET A 159 -2.48 -18.76 9.07
CA MET A 159 -3.28 -19.97 8.84
C MET A 159 -2.46 -21.22 9.13
N HIS A 160 -1.22 -21.29 8.67
CA HIS A 160 -0.31 -22.41 8.98
C HIS A 160 0.01 -22.53 10.47
N ALA A 161 0.17 -21.42 11.17
CA ALA A 161 0.46 -21.42 12.61
C ALA A 161 -0.76 -21.84 13.47
N SER A 162 -1.98 -21.64 12.97
CA SER A 162 -3.21 -21.76 13.77
C SER A 162 -4.29 -22.64 13.12
N PHE A 163 -3.95 -23.47 12.12
CA PHE A 163 -4.95 -24.32 11.44
C PHE A 163 -5.67 -25.29 12.37
N SER A 164 -4.99 -25.75 13.42
CA SER A 164 -5.51 -26.71 14.42
C SER A 164 -6.47 -26.08 15.43
N ASP A 165 -6.53 -24.75 15.51
CA ASP A 165 -7.50 -24.06 16.35
C ASP A 165 -8.90 -24.13 15.69
N PRO A 166 -9.89 -24.76 16.34
CA PRO A 166 -11.25 -24.86 15.80
C PRO A 166 -11.97 -23.50 15.74
N ASP A 167 -11.54 -22.52 16.56
CA ASP A 167 -12.12 -21.18 16.65
C ASP A 167 -11.39 -20.16 15.76
N PHE A 168 -10.42 -20.60 14.96
CA PHE A 168 -9.70 -19.73 14.06
C PHE A 168 -10.65 -19.00 13.10
N SER A 169 -10.67 -17.68 13.20
CA SER A 169 -11.59 -16.81 12.45
C SER A 169 -10.91 -16.08 11.30
N ILE A 170 -11.27 -16.42 10.06
CA ILE A 170 -10.83 -15.72 8.86
C ILE A 170 -11.26 -14.25 8.88
N ARG A 171 -12.42 -13.95 9.48
CA ARG A 171 -12.89 -12.58 9.64
C ARG A 171 -11.98 -11.78 10.56
N ALA A 172 -11.64 -12.31 11.72
CA ALA A 172 -10.73 -11.67 12.67
C ALA A 172 -9.33 -11.49 12.08
N LEU A 173 -8.86 -12.45 11.26
CA LEU A 173 -7.61 -12.35 10.52
C LEU A 173 -7.65 -11.16 9.52
N ALA A 174 -8.72 -11.03 8.74
CA ALA A 174 -8.89 -9.93 7.80
C ALA A 174 -8.90 -8.57 8.52
N GLU A 175 -9.63 -8.44 9.62
CA GLU A 175 -9.73 -7.23 10.45
C GLU A 175 -8.36 -6.82 11.02
N ARG A 176 -7.54 -7.78 11.50
CA ARG A 176 -6.16 -7.50 11.97
C ARG A 176 -5.24 -6.99 10.88
N LEU A 177 -5.45 -7.42 9.62
CA LEU A 177 -4.70 -6.95 8.46
C LEU A 177 -5.27 -5.64 7.86
N GLY A 178 -6.30 -5.05 8.50
CA GLY A 178 -6.90 -3.79 8.08
C GLY A 178 -7.89 -3.92 6.92
N TYR A 179 -8.41 -5.13 6.64
CA TYR A 179 -9.33 -5.36 5.54
C TYR A 179 -10.74 -5.68 6.01
N CYS A 180 -11.75 -5.20 5.28
CA CYS A 180 -13.08 -5.76 5.41
C CYS A 180 -13.13 -7.17 4.78
N ASN A 181 -14.00 -8.04 5.31
CA ASN A 181 -14.06 -9.47 4.96
C ASN A 181 -14.29 -9.73 3.44
N SER A 182 -15.13 -8.93 2.79
CA SER A 182 -15.42 -9.08 1.36
C SER A 182 -14.20 -8.74 0.48
N TYR A 183 -13.50 -7.66 0.81
CA TYR A 183 -12.28 -7.27 0.12
C TYR A 183 -11.16 -8.29 0.34
N PHE A 184 -10.93 -8.74 1.59
CA PHE A 184 -9.95 -9.76 1.92
C PHE A 184 -10.15 -11.04 1.11
N ARG A 185 -11.40 -11.56 1.04
CA ARG A 185 -11.70 -12.75 0.24
C ARG A 185 -11.34 -12.58 -1.24
N ARG A 186 -11.60 -11.41 -1.81
CA ARG A 186 -11.30 -11.11 -3.20
C ARG A 186 -9.79 -11.09 -3.47
N ILE A 187 -9.01 -10.35 -2.66
CA ILE A 187 -7.57 -10.25 -2.85
C ILE A 187 -6.85 -11.56 -2.50
N PHE A 188 -7.29 -12.28 -1.48
CA PHE A 188 -6.73 -13.59 -1.16
C PHE A 188 -6.92 -14.57 -2.32
N LYS A 189 -8.14 -14.62 -2.89
CA LYS A 189 -8.43 -15.47 -4.05
C LYS A 189 -7.64 -15.05 -5.30
N SER A 190 -7.40 -13.75 -5.52
CA SER A 190 -6.60 -13.30 -6.68
C SER A 190 -5.14 -13.71 -6.58
N VAL A 191 -4.57 -13.82 -5.36
CA VAL A 191 -3.19 -14.23 -5.13
C VAL A 191 -3.06 -15.76 -5.08
N THR A 192 -3.94 -16.45 -4.33
CA THR A 192 -3.82 -17.89 -4.05
C THR A 192 -4.64 -18.79 -4.96
N GLN A 193 -5.50 -18.21 -5.81
CA GLN A 193 -6.51 -18.89 -6.65
C GLN A 193 -7.58 -19.64 -5.85
N LYS A 194 -7.58 -19.55 -4.52
CA LYS A 194 -8.52 -20.22 -3.62
C LYS A 194 -9.18 -19.22 -2.67
N SER A 195 -10.41 -19.52 -2.23
CA SER A 195 -10.97 -18.72 -1.15
C SER A 195 -10.21 -18.96 0.16
N PRO A 196 -10.15 -18.00 1.11
CA PRO A 196 -9.48 -18.22 2.41
C PRO A 196 -10.03 -19.43 3.16
N ARG A 197 -11.34 -19.72 3.02
CA ARG A 197 -11.97 -20.88 3.64
C ARG A 197 -11.51 -22.19 3.01
N ASP A 198 -11.49 -22.25 1.69
CA ASP A 198 -11.07 -23.46 0.98
C ASP A 198 -9.60 -23.74 1.24
N TYR A 199 -8.77 -22.69 1.27
CA TYR A 199 -7.36 -22.80 1.61
C TYR A 199 -7.16 -23.40 3.02
N LEU A 200 -7.87 -22.88 4.02
CA LEU A 200 -7.78 -23.40 5.41
C LEU A 200 -8.27 -24.86 5.50
N VAL A 201 -9.34 -25.20 4.81
CA VAL A 201 -9.87 -26.57 4.78
C VAL A 201 -8.85 -27.52 4.16
N GLU A 202 -8.28 -27.18 3.00
CA GLU A 202 -7.25 -28.00 2.36
C GLU A 202 -6.02 -28.18 3.24
N LEU A 203 -5.54 -27.12 3.89
CA LEU A 203 -4.43 -27.18 4.84
C LEU A 203 -4.71 -28.16 5.99
N ARG A 204 -5.91 -28.09 6.58
CA ARG A 204 -6.37 -29.02 7.62
C ARG A 204 -6.41 -30.47 7.14
N ILE A 205 -6.90 -30.68 5.91
CA ILE A 205 -6.99 -32.03 5.32
C ILE A 205 -5.61 -32.59 4.99
N GLU A 206 -4.67 -31.78 4.51
CA GLU A 206 -3.29 -32.20 4.28
C GLU A 206 -2.63 -32.73 5.55
N HIS A 207 -2.78 -32.01 6.66
CA HIS A 207 -2.32 -32.47 7.97
C HIS A 207 -3.06 -33.72 8.44
N ALA A 208 -4.36 -33.81 8.18
CA ALA A 208 -5.15 -34.99 8.56
C ALA A 208 -4.70 -36.26 7.80
N VAL A 209 -4.32 -36.16 6.54
CA VAL A 209 -3.78 -37.30 5.76
C VAL A 209 -2.54 -37.84 6.44
N ASN A 210 -1.59 -36.99 6.85
CA ASN A 210 -0.37 -37.41 7.54
C ASN A 210 -0.67 -38.10 8.88
N LEU A 211 -1.62 -37.56 9.67
CA LEU A 211 -2.00 -38.15 10.96
C LEU A 211 -2.71 -39.50 10.79
N LEU A 212 -3.60 -39.67 9.80
CA LEU A 212 -4.27 -40.93 9.51
C LEU A 212 -3.29 -42.01 9.06
N GLN A 213 -2.37 -41.65 8.17
CA GLN A 213 -1.35 -42.58 7.68
C GLN A 213 -0.35 -43.02 8.75
N SER A 214 -0.16 -42.25 9.81
CA SER A 214 0.69 -42.61 10.93
C SER A 214 0.12 -43.78 11.75
N GLY A 215 -1.18 -44.06 11.68
CA GLY A 215 -1.86 -45.12 12.43
C GLY A 215 -2.00 -44.88 13.93
N TYR A 216 -1.50 -43.74 14.46
CA TYR A 216 -1.53 -43.47 15.91
C TYR A 216 -2.87 -42.94 16.40
N TYR A 217 -3.73 -42.44 15.49
CA TYR A 217 -4.96 -41.74 15.82
C TYR A 217 -6.16 -42.31 15.06
N ASN A 218 -7.30 -42.39 15.71
CA ASN A 218 -8.56 -42.69 15.03
C ASN A 218 -9.11 -41.45 14.30
N VAL A 219 -10.13 -41.64 13.46
CA VAL A 219 -10.72 -40.60 12.62
C VAL A 219 -11.24 -39.42 13.45
N GLU A 220 -11.82 -39.67 14.62
CA GLU A 220 -12.36 -38.62 15.49
C GLU A 220 -11.24 -37.75 16.10
N GLN A 221 -10.20 -38.40 16.63
CA GLN A 221 -9.01 -37.71 17.16
C GLN A 221 -8.29 -36.89 16.10
N VAL A 222 -8.21 -37.39 14.86
CA VAL A 222 -7.61 -36.63 13.75
C VAL A 222 -8.46 -35.41 13.41
N SER A 223 -9.79 -35.52 13.36
CA SER A 223 -10.72 -34.44 13.15
C SER A 223 -10.51 -33.29 14.14
N GLU A 224 -10.44 -33.62 15.43
CA GLU A 224 -10.19 -32.63 16.50
C GLU A 224 -8.82 -31.96 16.38
N ARG A 225 -7.75 -32.74 16.18
CA ARG A 225 -6.38 -32.24 16.07
C ARG A 225 -6.15 -31.35 14.86
N CYS A 226 -6.97 -31.51 13.81
CA CYS A 226 -6.93 -30.68 12.63
C CYS A 226 -7.92 -29.48 12.70
N GLY A 227 -8.49 -29.19 13.88
CA GLY A 227 -9.31 -28.00 14.10
C GLY A 227 -10.72 -28.08 13.51
N PHE A 228 -11.28 -29.28 13.33
CA PHE A 228 -12.67 -29.45 12.91
C PHE A 228 -13.62 -29.59 14.10
N ASN A 229 -14.62 -28.72 14.19
CA ASN A 229 -15.65 -28.76 15.23
C ASN A 229 -16.69 -29.90 15.03
N SER A 230 -16.62 -30.62 13.90
CA SER A 230 -17.58 -31.67 13.57
C SER A 230 -16.93 -32.78 12.74
N ALA A 231 -16.91 -33.99 13.29
CA ALA A 231 -16.41 -35.17 12.58
C ALA A 231 -17.19 -35.48 11.30
N LYS A 232 -18.49 -35.14 11.26
CA LYS A 232 -19.32 -35.27 10.05
C LYS A 232 -18.86 -34.30 8.96
N TYR A 233 -18.62 -33.03 9.31
CA TYR A 233 -18.10 -32.03 8.36
C TYR A 233 -16.69 -32.41 7.91
N PHE A 234 -15.81 -32.84 8.84
CA PHE A 234 -14.48 -33.34 8.52
C PHE A 234 -14.53 -34.44 7.46
N SER A 235 -15.34 -35.50 7.68
CA SER A 235 -15.44 -36.62 6.76
C SER A 235 -15.91 -36.20 5.36
N THR A 236 -16.84 -35.24 5.28
CA THR A 236 -17.34 -34.69 4.03
C THR A 236 -16.26 -33.88 3.30
N ALA A 237 -15.56 -32.98 4.03
CA ALA A 237 -14.49 -32.16 3.50
C ALA A 237 -13.29 -33.01 3.05
N PHE A 238 -12.92 -34.00 3.87
CA PHE A 238 -11.85 -34.94 3.56
C PHE A 238 -12.10 -35.71 2.25
N LYS A 239 -13.32 -36.25 2.10
CA LYS A 239 -13.70 -36.95 0.87
C LYS A 239 -13.73 -36.01 -0.33
N ALA A 240 -14.17 -34.77 -0.16
CA ALA A 240 -14.20 -33.77 -1.26
C ALA A 240 -12.80 -33.41 -1.75
N VAL A 241 -11.81 -33.29 -0.84
CA VAL A 241 -10.42 -32.93 -1.16
C VAL A 241 -9.62 -34.13 -1.67
N THR A 242 -9.73 -35.31 -1.02
CA THR A 242 -8.88 -36.47 -1.28
C THR A 242 -9.51 -37.52 -2.21
N GLY A 243 -10.81 -37.44 -2.46
CA GLY A 243 -11.58 -38.45 -3.20
C GLY A 243 -11.91 -39.70 -2.40
N ARG A 244 -11.42 -39.85 -1.15
CA ARG A 244 -11.59 -41.07 -0.32
C ARG A 244 -12.11 -40.69 1.08
N SER A 245 -12.77 -41.64 1.75
CA SER A 245 -13.17 -41.42 3.17
C SER A 245 -11.95 -41.50 4.09
N PRO A 246 -11.95 -40.79 5.25
CA PRO A 246 -10.86 -40.84 6.22
C PRO A 246 -10.56 -42.25 6.69
N SER A 247 -11.56 -43.10 6.91
CA SER A 247 -11.39 -44.50 7.37
C SER A 247 -10.66 -45.40 6.37
N LYS A 248 -10.63 -45.01 5.06
CA LYS A 248 -9.88 -45.75 4.04
C LYS A 248 -8.43 -45.29 3.90
N MET A 249 -8.02 -44.30 4.71
CA MET A 249 -6.63 -43.82 4.78
C MET A 249 -5.87 -44.35 5.98
N LEU A 250 -6.54 -45.03 6.90
CA LEU A 250 -5.90 -45.79 7.99
C LEU A 250 -5.11 -46.95 7.41
N PRO A 251 -3.91 -47.29 7.97
CA PRO A 251 -3.08 -48.39 7.52
C PRO A 251 -3.77 -49.76 7.69
#